data_d06ee59a90551d91310f148d42e484e5
#
_entry.id   d06ee59a90551d91310f148d42e484e5
#
_cell.length_a   1.000
_cell.length_b   1.000
_cell.length_c   1.000
_cell.angle_alpha   90.00
_cell.angle_beta   90.00
_cell.angle_gamma   90.00
#
_symmetry.space_group_name_H-M   'P 1'
#
loop_
_entity.id
_entity.type
_entity.pdbx_description
1 polymer ?
#
loop_
_entity_poly.entity_id
_entity_poly.type
_entity_poly.pdbx_seq_one_letter_code
_entity_poly.pdbx_strand_id
1 'polypeptide(L)'
;MPRIAVLADIHANVPALDAVIADIAAQRVDEVVVAGDLVGRGPLGSTVVRRIRALGWACVRGNHEDYLLDFRAGRVPVGWRGDPAWAGARWMAEELSEADAAFLDALPLTHTPRLGSDIRIVHGTPASNREGIGPWTTDAQLAGILTELDAPVLVCAHTHRPLIRTFGARLVVNTGSVGLPFNGDPRAQYVILDAEPDAGDDAIRWHAEHRYVAYDRDQVRRIYRETGFLEAGGIVSALLALEIETARSVLVPYLVWIEKRGGTPGWSTWSTFLDEAGWAETARAAGIHAPRSSANGIEEH
;
A
#
# COMPACT_ATOMS: atom_id res chain seq x y z
N MET A 1 -3.70 19.05 23.38
CA MET A 1 -3.20 19.51 22.06
C MET A 1 -3.59 18.48 21.04
N PRO A 2 -3.98 18.89 19.82
CA PRO A 2 -4.37 17.94 18.77
C PRO A 2 -3.28 16.92 18.49
N ARG A 3 -3.70 15.66 18.39
CA ARG A 3 -2.86 14.51 18.04
C ARG A 3 -3.55 13.71 16.95
N ILE A 4 -2.93 13.62 15.79
CA ILE A 4 -3.53 13.05 14.58
C ILE A 4 -2.71 11.84 14.13
N ALA A 5 -3.35 10.68 13.94
CA ALA A 5 -2.72 9.54 13.30
C ALA A 5 -3.05 9.52 11.80
N VAL A 6 -2.05 9.30 10.97
CA VAL A 6 -2.22 9.10 9.52
C VAL A 6 -1.58 7.77 9.13
N LEU A 7 -2.37 6.89 8.54
CA LEU A 7 -1.95 5.59 8.04
C LEU A 7 -2.32 5.45 6.56
N ALA A 8 -1.64 4.57 5.83
CA ALA A 8 -1.90 4.36 4.42
C ALA A 8 -1.41 2.98 3.94
N ASP A 9 -1.67 2.68 2.66
CA ASP A 9 -1.12 1.51 1.99
C ASP A 9 -1.40 0.22 2.79
N ILE A 10 -2.69 0.06 3.19
CA ILE A 10 -3.15 -1.11 3.98
C ILE A 10 -3.14 -2.36 3.12
N HIS A 11 -3.46 -2.21 1.82
CA HIS A 11 -3.37 -3.28 0.83
C HIS A 11 -4.05 -4.58 1.27
N ALA A 12 -5.28 -4.46 1.78
CA ALA A 12 -6.08 -5.60 2.23
C ALA A 12 -5.41 -6.50 3.29
N ASN A 13 -4.36 -6.02 3.97
CA ASN A 13 -3.64 -6.71 5.02
C ASN A 13 -4.34 -6.51 6.38
N VAL A 14 -5.36 -7.34 6.64
CA VAL A 14 -6.18 -7.25 7.84
C VAL A 14 -5.37 -7.47 9.13
N PRO A 15 -4.44 -8.45 9.23
CA PRO A 15 -3.63 -8.60 10.43
C PRO A 15 -2.78 -7.36 10.77
N ALA A 16 -2.22 -6.69 9.76
CA ALA A 16 -1.46 -5.45 9.97
C ALA A 16 -2.38 -4.30 10.39
N LEU A 17 -3.54 -4.15 9.74
CA LEU A 17 -4.52 -3.14 10.13
C LEU A 17 -5.01 -3.33 11.57
N ASP A 18 -5.31 -4.56 11.99
CA ASP A 18 -5.76 -4.86 13.35
C ASP A 18 -4.71 -4.48 14.39
N ALA A 19 -3.44 -4.78 14.13
CA ALA A 19 -2.34 -4.40 15.00
C ALA A 19 -2.21 -2.86 15.10
N VAL A 20 -2.34 -2.15 13.98
CA VAL A 20 -2.29 -0.67 13.95
C VAL A 20 -3.50 -0.07 14.67
N ILE A 21 -4.71 -0.60 14.51
CA ILE A 21 -5.90 -0.14 15.24
C ILE A 21 -5.67 -0.26 16.74
N ALA A 22 -5.12 -1.39 17.21
CA ALA A 22 -4.83 -1.61 18.63
C ALA A 22 -3.76 -0.63 19.15
N ASP A 23 -2.70 -0.35 18.37
CA ASP A 23 -1.67 0.61 18.77
C ASP A 23 -2.24 2.04 18.79
N ILE A 24 -3.00 2.46 17.79
CA ILE A 24 -3.67 3.78 17.73
C ILE A 24 -4.56 3.99 18.95
N ALA A 25 -5.32 2.99 19.37
CA ALA A 25 -6.17 3.07 20.57
C ALA A 25 -5.37 3.36 21.84
N ALA A 26 -4.12 2.85 21.94
CA ALA A 26 -3.23 3.11 23.06
C ALA A 26 -2.56 4.51 22.99
N GLN A 27 -2.49 5.12 21.80
CA GLN A 27 -1.81 6.42 21.58
C GLN A 27 -2.67 7.64 21.93
N ARG A 28 -3.95 7.49 22.24
CA ARG A 28 -4.88 8.59 22.59
C ARG A 28 -4.91 9.68 21.51
N VAL A 29 -5.02 9.27 20.25
CA VAL A 29 -5.16 10.21 19.13
C VAL A 29 -6.57 10.81 19.09
N ASP A 30 -6.68 12.06 18.67
CA ASP A 30 -7.95 12.79 18.59
C ASP A 30 -8.62 12.61 17.21
N GLU A 31 -7.84 12.33 16.17
CA GLU A 31 -8.31 12.13 14.80
C GLU A 31 -7.46 11.09 14.07
N VAL A 32 -8.08 10.29 13.22
CA VAL A 32 -7.39 9.30 12.38
C VAL A 32 -7.79 9.49 10.93
N VAL A 33 -6.81 9.49 10.03
CA VAL A 33 -7.01 9.62 8.57
C VAL A 33 -6.28 8.49 7.84
N VAL A 34 -6.92 7.93 6.82
CA VAL A 34 -6.31 6.93 5.92
C VAL A 34 -5.92 7.61 4.61
N ALA A 35 -4.64 7.65 4.32
CA ALA A 35 -4.10 8.30 3.13
C ALA A 35 -4.06 7.38 1.89
N GLY A 36 -5.13 6.59 1.66
CA GLY A 36 -5.35 5.80 0.46
C GLY A 36 -4.79 4.38 0.48
N ASP A 37 -5.03 3.65 -0.60
CA ASP A 37 -4.64 2.26 -0.82
C ASP A 37 -5.12 1.31 0.31
N LEU A 38 -6.43 1.37 0.58
CA LEU A 38 -7.11 0.45 1.49
C LEU A 38 -7.08 -0.97 0.91
N VAL A 39 -7.26 -1.06 -0.41
CA VAL A 39 -7.42 -2.28 -1.19
C VAL A 39 -6.22 -2.54 -2.11
N GLY A 40 -6.31 -3.61 -2.90
CA GLY A 40 -5.22 -4.01 -3.80
C GLY A 40 -4.11 -4.78 -3.07
N ARG A 41 -3.32 -5.51 -3.84
CA ARG A 41 -2.16 -6.30 -3.39
C ARG A 41 -2.44 -7.41 -2.36
N GLY A 42 -3.68 -7.56 -1.89
CA GLY A 42 -4.09 -8.60 -0.94
C GLY A 42 -5.57 -8.96 -1.07
N PRO A 43 -6.00 -10.10 -0.49
CA PRO A 43 -7.31 -10.68 -0.78
C PRO A 43 -8.48 -10.13 0.05
N LEU A 44 -8.24 -9.40 1.14
CA LEU A 44 -9.31 -9.03 2.07
C LEU A 44 -9.75 -7.57 1.92
N GLY A 45 -9.84 -7.05 0.67
CA GLY A 45 -10.21 -5.67 0.38
C GLY A 45 -11.54 -5.25 0.99
N SER A 46 -12.61 -6.00 0.74
CA SER A 46 -13.94 -5.74 1.31
C SER A 46 -13.95 -5.77 2.85
N THR A 47 -13.10 -6.60 3.48
CA THR A 47 -13.00 -6.63 4.94
C THR A 47 -12.35 -5.36 5.48
N VAL A 48 -11.27 -4.88 4.85
CA VAL A 48 -10.63 -3.62 5.21
C VAL A 48 -11.60 -2.45 5.04
N VAL A 49 -12.27 -2.35 3.89
CA VAL A 49 -13.25 -1.29 3.61
C VAL A 49 -14.33 -1.24 4.70
N ARG A 50 -14.94 -2.39 5.02
CA ARG A 50 -15.97 -2.46 6.07
C ARG A 50 -15.45 -2.03 7.45
N ARG A 51 -14.21 -2.40 7.82
CA ARG A 51 -13.59 -1.98 9.10
C ARG A 51 -13.38 -0.47 9.16
N ILE A 52 -12.80 0.10 8.12
CA ILE A 52 -12.55 1.55 8.06
C ILE A 52 -13.86 2.34 8.10
N ARG A 53 -14.89 1.90 7.36
CA ARG A 53 -16.22 2.50 7.42
C ARG A 53 -16.84 2.43 8.82
N ALA A 54 -16.73 1.29 9.50
CA ALA A 54 -17.25 1.10 10.85
C ALA A 54 -16.54 2.00 11.89
N LEU A 55 -15.24 2.29 11.67
CA LEU A 55 -14.47 3.22 12.51
C LEU A 55 -14.80 4.70 12.22
N GLY A 56 -15.43 5.00 11.09
CA GLY A 56 -15.75 6.37 10.68
C GLY A 56 -14.53 7.22 10.36
N TRP A 57 -13.40 6.61 10.03
CA TRP A 57 -12.18 7.33 9.70
C TRP A 57 -12.28 8.00 8.33
N ALA A 58 -11.79 9.23 8.23
CA ALA A 58 -11.68 9.92 6.96
C ALA A 58 -10.63 9.23 6.07
N CYS A 59 -10.90 9.17 4.76
CA CYS A 59 -10.00 8.53 3.80
C CYS A 59 -9.79 9.41 2.59
N VAL A 60 -8.63 9.31 1.96
CA VAL A 60 -8.42 9.77 0.58
C VAL A 60 -8.29 8.56 -0.34
N ARG A 61 -8.48 8.78 -1.65
CA ARG A 61 -8.40 7.74 -2.66
C ARG A 61 -6.95 7.55 -3.14
N GLY A 62 -6.44 6.32 -3.05
CA GLY A 62 -5.16 5.92 -3.62
C GLY A 62 -5.29 5.40 -5.05
N ASN A 63 -4.18 5.01 -5.66
CA ASN A 63 -4.18 4.49 -7.02
C ASN A 63 -4.68 3.04 -7.12
N HIS A 64 -4.61 2.26 -6.04
CA HIS A 64 -5.15 0.90 -6.04
C HIS A 64 -6.67 0.86 -5.97
N GLU A 65 -7.31 1.84 -5.35
CA GLU A 65 -8.76 2.04 -5.50
C GLU A 65 -9.12 2.24 -6.98
N ASP A 66 -8.42 3.13 -7.69
CA ASP A 66 -8.66 3.38 -9.12
C ASP A 66 -8.46 2.11 -9.97
N TYR A 67 -7.40 1.34 -9.74
CA TYR A 67 -7.16 0.10 -10.50
C TYR A 67 -8.31 -0.89 -10.35
N LEU A 68 -8.78 -1.15 -9.12
CA LEU A 68 -9.84 -2.13 -8.91
C LEU A 68 -11.20 -1.63 -9.45
N LEU A 69 -11.51 -0.34 -9.29
CA LEU A 69 -12.70 0.27 -9.87
C LEU A 69 -12.68 0.24 -11.41
N ASP A 70 -11.52 0.46 -12.04
CA ASP A 70 -11.37 0.39 -13.49
C ASP A 70 -11.52 -1.04 -14.02
N PHE A 71 -11.00 -2.05 -13.31
CA PHE A 71 -11.25 -3.46 -13.65
C PHE A 71 -12.73 -3.81 -13.57
N ARG A 72 -13.42 -3.44 -12.49
CA ARG A 72 -14.87 -3.68 -12.33
C ARG A 72 -15.68 -3.01 -13.43
N ALA A 73 -15.37 -1.77 -13.77
CA ALA A 73 -16.08 -1.00 -14.79
C ALA A 73 -15.65 -1.34 -16.23
N GLY A 74 -14.66 -2.21 -16.41
CA GLY A 74 -14.15 -2.58 -17.75
C GLY A 74 -13.40 -1.44 -18.45
N ARG A 75 -12.91 -0.44 -17.72
CA ARG A 75 -12.18 0.72 -18.26
C ARG A 75 -10.68 0.46 -18.47
N VAL A 76 -10.18 -0.71 -18.08
CA VAL A 76 -8.78 -1.09 -18.28
C VAL A 76 -8.45 -1.36 -19.76
N PRO A 77 -7.18 -1.19 -20.20
CA PRO A 77 -6.74 -1.60 -21.53
C PRO A 77 -7.13 -3.05 -21.84
N VAL A 78 -7.53 -3.34 -23.08
CA VAL A 78 -8.01 -4.67 -23.47
C VAL A 78 -6.97 -5.76 -23.15
N GLY A 79 -5.67 -5.48 -23.35
CA GLY A 79 -4.57 -6.41 -23.05
C GLY A 79 -4.51 -6.83 -21.58
N TRP A 80 -4.88 -5.96 -20.65
CA TRP A 80 -4.84 -6.25 -19.19
C TRP A 80 -5.87 -7.30 -18.76
N ARG A 81 -6.96 -7.44 -19.51
CA ARG A 81 -8.05 -8.39 -19.16
C ARG A 81 -7.61 -9.85 -19.19
N GLY A 82 -6.66 -10.20 -20.04
CA GLY A 82 -6.12 -11.56 -20.17
C GLY A 82 -4.67 -11.71 -19.70
N ASP A 83 -3.98 -10.63 -19.37
CA ASP A 83 -2.57 -10.66 -18.99
C ASP A 83 -2.40 -11.28 -17.59
N PRO A 84 -1.53 -12.29 -17.42
CA PRO A 84 -1.19 -12.88 -16.12
C PRO A 84 -0.67 -11.86 -15.10
N ALA A 85 -0.02 -10.78 -15.53
CA ALA A 85 0.44 -9.70 -14.66
C ALA A 85 -0.71 -9.04 -13.88
N TRP A 86 -1.93 -9.08 -14.40
CA TRP A 86 -3.12 -8.47 -13.82
C TRP A 86 -4.12 -9.47 -13.21
N ALA A 87 -3.77 -10.77 -13.16
CA ALA A 87 -4.67 -11.80 -12.64
C ALA A 87 -5.11 -11.53 -11.20
N GLY A 88 -4.17 -11.13 -10.33
CA GLY A 88 -4.48 -10.76 -8.95
C GLY A 88 -5.39 -9.54 -8.85
N ALA A 89 -5.19 -8.52 -9.70
CA ALA A 89 -6.03 -7.32 -9.71
C ALA A 89 -7.47 -7.62 -10.17
N ARG A 90 -7.64 -8.46 -11.19
CA ARG A 90 -8.96 -8.93 -11.62
C ARG A 90 -9.69 -9.65 -10.49
N TRP A 91 -9.02 -10.60 -9.87
CA TRP A 91 -9.59 -11.36 -8.76
C TRP A 91 -10.01 -10.45 -7.60
N MET A 92 -9.14 -9.52 -7.18
CA MET A 92 -9.46 -8.56 -6.12
C MET A 92 -10.61 -7.62 -6.49
N ALA A 93 -10.72 -7.22 -7.75
CA ALA A 93 -11.81 -6.39 -8.23
C ALA A 93 -13.16 -7.15 -8.19
N GLU A 94 -13.17 -8.44 -8.48
CA GLU A 94 -14.37 -9.31 -8.42
C GLU A 94 -14.82 -9.56 -6.98
N GLU A 95 -13.90 -9.59 -6.01
CA GLU A 95 -14.19 -9.79 -4.59
C GLU A 95 -14.80 -8.54 -3.90
N LEU A 96 -14.70 -7.35 -4.49
CA LEU A 96 -15.33 -6.16 -3.95
C LEU A 96 -16.85 -6.20 -4.12
N SER A 97 -17.60 -6.00 -3.03
CA SER A 97 -19.04 -5.78 -3.14
C SER A 97 -19.37 -4.46 -3.83
N GLU A 98 -20.58 -4.33 -4.38
CA GLU A 98 -21.06 -3.07 -4.98
C GLU A 98 -21.03 -1.92 -3.96
N ALA A 99 -21.41 -2.17 -2.71
CA ALA A 99 -21.39 -1.17 -1.65
C ALA A 99 -19.98 -0.72 -1.26
N ASP A 100 -19.00 -1.65 -1.29
CA ASP A 100 -17.60 -1.32 -1.01
C ASP A 100 -16.99 -0.56 -2.19
N ALA A 101 -17.28 -0.96 -3.43
CA ALA A 101 -16.85 -0.25 -4.63
C ALA A 101 -17.41 1.19 -4.68
N ALA A 102 -18.70 1.37 -4.37
CA ALA A 102 -19.32 2.69 -4.30
C ALA A 102 -18.68 3.58 -3.21
N PHE A 103 -18.31 3.00 -2.06
CA PHE A 103 -17.58 3.74 -1.03
C PHE A 103 -16.21 4.20 -1.53
N LEU A 104 -15.44 3.31 -2.17
CA LEU A 104 -14.11 3.63 -2.70
C LEU A 104 -14.19 4.70 -3.80
N ASP A 105 -15.19 4.63 -4.67
CA ASP A 105 -15.40 5.61 -5.75
C ASP A 105 -15.75 7.01 -5.24
N ALA A 106 -16.39 7.09 -4.08
CA ALA A 106 -16.75 8.36 -3.44
C ALA A 106 -15.59 9.02 -2.66
N LEU A 107 -14.44 8.35 -2.50
CA LEU A 107 -13.32 8.91 -1.75
C LEU A 107 -12.71 10.13 -2.45
N PRO A 108 -12.42 11.23 -1.72
CA PRO A 108 -11.75 12.40 -2.26
C PRO A 108 -10.26 12.09 -2.52
N LEU A 109 -9.60 12.88 -3.38
CA LEU A 109 -8.16 12.77 -3.64
C LEU A 109 -7.30 13.48 -2.58
N THR A 110 -7.90 14.35 -1.78
CA THR A 110 -7.22 15.14 -0.75
C THR A 110 -8.11 15.32 0.47
N HIS A 111 -7.49 15.44 1.64
CA HIS A 111 -8.20 15.69 2.89
C HIS A 111 -7.42 16.69 3.76
N THR A 112 -8.16 17.54 4.48
CA THR A 112 -7.63 18.40 5.53
C THR A 112 -8.25 17.96 6.85
N PRO A 113 -7.45 17.54 7.85
CA PRO A 113 -7.97 17.14 9.15
C PRO A 113 -8.74 18.27 9.83
N ARG A 114 -9.77 17.93 10.60
CA ARG A 114 -10.57 18.92 11.34
C ARG A 114 -9.75 19.65 12.40
N LEU A 115 -8.78 18.95 12.98
CA LEU A 115 -7.91 19.46 14.04
C LEU A 115 -6.55 19.96 13.53
N GLY A 116 -6.30 19.91 12.21
CA GLY A 116 -5.07 20.33 11.54
C GLY A 116 -5.37 21.04 10.24
N SER A 117 -5.95 22.25 10.29
CA SER A 117 -6.33 23.02 9.09
C SER A 117 -5.13 23.39 8.19
N ASP A 118 -3.92 23.34 8.75
CA ASP A 118 -2.62 23.58 8.14
C ASP A 118 -1.96 22.29 7.60
N ILE A 119 -2.67 21.16 7.66
CA ILE A 119 -2.21 19.87 7.10
C ILE A 119 -2.98 19.54 5.83
N ARG A 120 -2.27 19.15 4.79
CA ARG A 120 -2.83 18.55 3.58
C ARG A 120 -2.44 17.08 3.50
N ILE A 121 -3.43 16.20 3.41
CA ILE A 121 -3.24 14.75 3.25
C ILE A 121 -3.64 14.36 1.84
N VAL A 122 -2.74 13.65 1.15
CA VAL A 122 -2.91 13.09 -0.19
C VAL A 122 -2.38 11.66 -0.21
N HIS A 123 -2.70 10.86 -1.22
CA HIS A 123 -2.06 9.55 -1.36
C HIS A 123 -0.64 9.67 -1.92
N GLY A 124 -0.47 10.30 -3.06
CA GLY A 124 0.81 10.44 -3.75
C GLY A 124 1.39 11.85 -3.65
N THR A 125 1.13 12.69 -4.66
CA THR A 125 1.43 14.12 -4.66
C THR A 125 0.13 14.94 -4.70
N PRO A 126 0.17 16.26 -4.44
CA PRO A 126 -1.03 17.10 -4.60
C PRO A 126 -1.66 17.01 -5.99
N ALA A 127 -0.86 16.76 -7.04
CA ALA A 127 -1.31 16.67 -8.42
C ALA A 127 -1.73 15.25 -8.86
N SER A 128 -1.24 14.19 -8.18
CA SER A 128 -1.41 12.81 -8.67
C SER A 128 -1.36 11.80 -7.52
N ASN A 129 -2.31 10.85 -7.51
CA ASN A 129 -2.24 9.69 -6.61
C ASN A 129 -1.33 8.55 -7.14
N ARG A 130 -0.64 8.77 -8.28
CA ARG A 130 0.27 7.80 -8.93
C ARG A 130 1.73 8.21 -8.88
N GLU A 131 2.01 9.44 -8.48
CA GLU A 131 3.36 9.94 -8.26
C GLU A 131 3.68 9.90 -6.77
N GLY A 132 4.95 9.73 -6.40
CA GLY A 132 5.31 9.56 -4.99
C GLY A 132 6.49 10.42 -4.56
N ILE A 133 6.47 10.81 -3.29
CA ILE A 133 7.58 11.48 -2.60
C ILE A 133 8.29 10.45 -1.73
N GLY A 134 9.57 10.23 -1.99
CA GLY A 134 10.39 9.27 -1.24
C GLY A 134 11.77 9.81 -0.90
N PRO A 135 12.62 9.00 -0.24
CA PRO A 135 13.97 9.42 0.15
C PRO A 135 14.87 9.88 -1.01
N TRP A 136 14.55 9.45 -2.23
CA TRP A 136 15.28 9.83 -3.45
C TRP A 136 14.80 11.12 -4.10
N THR A 137 13.67 11.70 -3.64
CA THR A 137 13.11 12.92 -4.22
C THR A 137 14.08 14.09 -3.98
N THR A 138 14.59 14.70 -5.04
CA THR A 138 15.54 15.82 -4.95
C THR A 138 14.82 17.09 -4.49
N ASP A 139 15.62 18.09 -4.01
CA ASP A 139 15.07 19.39 -3.63
C ASP A 139 14.37 20.11 -4.78
N ALA A 140 14.90 20.01 -6.00
CA ALA A 140 14.29 20.61 -7.18
C ALA A 140 12.94 19.96 -7.53
N GLN A 141 12.82 18.64 -7.43
CA GLN A 141 11.57 17.92 -7.63
C GLN A 141 10.56 18.29 -6.55
N LEU A 142 11.01 18.33 -5.28
CA LEU A 142 10.13 18.65 -4.16
C LEU A 142 9.64 20.10 -4.24
N ALA A 143 10.49 21.05 -4.64
CA ALA A 143 10.10 22.44 -4.89
C ALA A 143 8.96 22.52 -5.93
N GLY A 144 9.07 21.77 -7.04
CA GLY A 144 8.03 21.70 -8.07
C GLY A 144 6.72 21.12 -7.53
N ILE A 145 6.77 20.02 -6.79
CA ILE A 145 5.59 19.37 -6.18
C ILE A 145 4.87 20.31 -5.20
N LEU A 146 5.63 21.09 -4.43
CA LEU A 146 5.10 21.96 -3.39
C LEU A 146 4.70 23.35 -3.88
N THR A 147 4.86 23.68 -5.17
CA THR A 147 4.60 25.03 -5.71
C THR A 147 3.17 25.49 -5.46
N GLU A 148 2.18 24.63 -5.66
CA GLU A 148 0.75 24.95 -5.52
C GLU A 148 0.17 24.48 -4.17
N LEU A 149 1.00 24.00 -3.27
CA LEU A 149 0.53 23.57 -1.96
C LEU A 149 0.28 24.77 -1.05
N ASP A 150 -0.95 24.92 -0.61
CA ASP A 150 -1.41 26.00 0.28
C ASP A 150 -1.25 25.68 1.79
N ALA A 151 -0.67 24.54 2.13
CA ALA A 151 -0.50 24.07 3.51
C ALA A 151 0.99 23.96 3.88
N PRO A 152 1.38 24.31 5.11
CA PRO A 152 2.75 24.13 5.60
C PRO A 152 3.11 22.66 5.84
N VAL A 153 2.13 21.76 6.03
CA VAL A 153 2.38 20.32 6.23
C VAL A 153 1.73 19.52 5.11
N LEU A 154 2.52 18.72 4.41
CA LEU A 154 2.08 17.70 3.47
C LEU A 154 2.29 16.32 4.06
N VAL A 155 1.22 15.53 4.16
CA VAL A 155 1.31 14.10 4.47
C VAL A 155 0.93 13.31 3.23
N CYS A 156 1.81 12.39 2.83
CA CYS A 156 1.65 11.52 1.66
C CYS A 156 1.99 10.05 2.00
N ALA A 157 1.90 9.17 1.02
CA ALA A 157 2.07 7.74 1.12
C ALA A 157 2.65 7.13 -0.18
N HIS A 158 2.02 6.10 -0.77
CA HIS A 158 2.25 5.52 -2.09
C HIS A 158 3.60 4.84 -2.30
N THR A 159 4.70 5.40 -1.80
CA THR A 159 6.03 4.82 -1.99
C THR A 159 6.35 3.68 -1.02
N HIS A 160 5.53 3.50 0.02
CA HIS A 160 5.70 2.55 1.11
C HIS A 160 7.03 2.74 1.89
N ARG A 161 7.60 3.94 1.83
CA ARG A 161 8.86 4.28 2.50
C ARG A 161 8.70 5.50 3.37
N PRO A 162 8.84 5.34 4.68
CA PRO A 162 8.67 6.42 5.62
C PRO A 162 9.67 7.55 5.35
N LEU A 163 9.19 8.79 5.45
CA LEU A 163 10.01 9.99 5.30
C LEU A 163 9.46 11.09 6.20
N ILE A 164 10.32 11.78 6.91
CA ILE A 164 10.07 13.08 7.53
C ILE A 164 11.14 14.02 7.01
N ARG A 165 10.73 15.10 6.34
CA ARG A 165 11.64 16.04 5.71
C ARG A 165 11.13 17.45 5.82
N THR A 166 11.95 18.32 6.41
CA THR A 166 11.71 19.76 6.37
C THR A 166 12.26 20.33 5.06
N PHE A 167 11.46 21.16 4.39
CA PHE A 167 11.85 21.86 3.16
C PHE A 167 11.39 23.33 3.24
N GLY A 168 12.32 24.24 3.50
CA GLY A 168 11.99 25.61 3.85
C GLY A 168 11.13 25.68 5.11
N ALA A 169 10.00 26.38 5.03
CA ALA A 169 9.01 26.47 6.10
C ALA A 169 7.96 25.34 6.04
N ARG A 170 8.20 24.27 5.30
CA ARG A 170 7.23 23.16 5.11
C ARG A 170 7.75 21.85 5.69
N LEU A 171 6.84 21.05 6.21
CA LEU A 171 7.06 19.68 6.64
C LEU A 171 6.42 18.71 5.63
N VAL A 172 7.21 17.79 5.10
CA VAL A 172 6.75 16.72 4.23
C VAL A 172 6.92 15.38 4.93
N VAL A 173 5.84 14.64 5.05
CA VAL A 173 5.80 13.35 5.74
C VAL A 173 5.23 12.29 4.81
N ASN A 174 5.98 11.20 4.61
CA ASN A 174 5.45 9.98 4.01
C ASN A 174 5.20 8.97 5.12
N THR A 175 3.97 8.44 5.21
CA THR A 175 3.54 7.56 6.32
C THR A 175 4.27 6.23 6.38
N GLY A 176 4.96 5.83 5.32
CA GLY A 176 5.31 4.42 5.11
C GLY A 176 4.05 3.63 4.72
N SER A 177 3.99 2.35 5.03
CA SER A 177 2.88 1.47 4.67
C SER A 177 2.47 0.60 5.85
N VAL A 178 1.15 0.45 6.06
CA VAL A 178 0.60 -0.50 7.03
C VAL A 178 0.77 -1.93 6.56
N GLY A 179 0.37 -2.23 5.34
CA GLY A 179 0.26 -3.60 4.85
C GLY A 179 1.49 -4.12 4.10
N LEU A 180 2.30 -3.21 3.53
CA LEU A 180 3.35 -3.61 2.58
C LEU A 180 4.54 -2.64 2.57
N PRO A 181 5.29 -2.49 3.66
CA PRO A 181 6.44 -1.59 3.74
C PRO A 181 7.57 -2.00 2.78
N PHE A 182 8.34 -1.00 2.26
CA PHE A 182 9.45 -1.22 1.33
C PHE A 182 10.80 -0.66 1.81
N ASN A 183 10.99 -0.54 3.11
CA ASN A 183 12.22 -0.03 3.72
C ASN A 183 13.09 -1.09 4.41
N GLY A 184 12.72 -2.38 4.26
CA GLY A 184 13.41 -3.51 4.89
C GLY A 184 12.95 -3.81 6.32
N ASP A 185 12.01 -3.06 6.86
CA ASP A 185 11.37 -3.32 8.16
C ASP A 185 9.94 -3.83 7.91
N PRO A 186 9.65 -5.12 8.24
CA PRO A 186 8.36 -5.72 7.93
C PRO A 186 7.22 -5.33 8.88
N ARG A 187 7.48 -4.51 9.89
CA ARG A 187 6.43 -4.00 10.78
C ARG A 187 5.51 -3.04 10.04
N ALA A 188 4.22 -3.05 10.37
CA ALA A 188 3.27 -2.07 9.89
C ALA A 188 3.68 -0.65 10.31
N GLN A 189 3.56 0.32 9.40
CA GLN A 189 4.05 1.68 9.61
C GLN A 189 2.92 2.68 9.45
N TYR A 190 2.89 3.67 10.34
CA TYR A 190 2.02 4.83 10.27
C TYR A 190 2.69 6.02 10.97
N VAL A 191 2.10 7.22 10.90
CA VAL A 191 2.67 8.41 11.52
C VAL A 191 1.69 9.01 12.54
N ILE A 192 2.22 9.58 13.61
CA ILE A 192 1.52 10.47 14.52
C ILE A 192 2.05 11.88 14.32
N LEU A 193 1.12 12.82 14.22
CA LEU A 193 1.38 14.25 14.20
C LEU A 193 0.90 14.84 15.53
N ASP A 194 1.81 15.42 16.29
CA ASP A 194 1.55 16.11 17.55
C ASP A 194 1.66 17.62 17.33
N ALA A 195 0.62 18.38 17.71
CA ALA A 195 0.67 19.84 17.62
C ALA A 195 1.62 20.44 18.65
N GLU A 196 2.46 21.39 18.25
CA GLU A 196 3.38 22.14 19.10
C GLU A 196 2.78 23.52 19.46
N PRO A 197 2.49 23.79 20.74
CA PRO A 197 1.74 24.99 21.12
C PRO A 197 2.54 26.30 21.06
N ASP A 198 3.87 26.20 21.22
CA ASP A 198 4.77 27.35 21.36
C ASP A 198 5.56 27.66 20.07
N ALA A 199 5.15 27.07 18.95
CA ALA A 199 5.73 27.40 17.66
C ALA A 199 5.42 28.88 17.33
N GLY A 200 6.45 29.70 17.02
CA GLY A 200 6.26 31.07 16.54
C GLY A 200 5.42 31.11 15.26
N ASP A 201 4.95 32.29 14.88
CA ASP A 201 4.00 32.45 13.76
C ASP A 201 4.50 31.88 12.41
N ASP A 202 5.82 31.79 12.21
CA ASP A 202 6.46 31.25 11.01
C ASP A 202 6.98 29.80 11.18
N ALA A 203 6.73 29.14 12.33
CA ALA A 203 7.24 27.81 12.62
C ALA A 203 6.23 26.72 12.23
N ILE A 204 6.77 25.55 11.88
CA ILE A 204 5.98 24.34 11.69
C ILE A 204 5.38 23.93 13.04
N ARG A 205 4.05 23.90 13.14
CA ARG A 205 3.32 23.64 14.39
C ARG A 205 3.13 22.15 14.68
N TRP A 206 3.77 21.26 13.92
CA TRP A 206 3.56 19.83 14.00
C TRP A 206 4.88 19.08 14.10
N HIS A 207 4.97 18.24 15.11
CA HIS A 207 5.98 17.21 15.22
C HIS A 207 5.44 15.91 14.62
N ALA A 208 6.23 15.26 13.77
CA ALA A 208 5.85 13.98 13.16
C ALA A 208 6.72 12.85 13.72
N GLU A 209 6.11 11.73 14.07
CA GLU A 209 6.80 10.51 14.52
C GLU A 209 6.25 9.29 13.81
N HIS A 210 7.13 8.46 13.23
CA HIS A 210 6.74 7.15 12.67
C HIS A 210 6.58 6.12 13.78
N ARG A 211 5.49 5.37 13.68
CA ARG A 211 5.20 4.20 14.50
C ARG A 211 5.45 2.92 13.71
N TYR A 212 5.99 1.90 14.39
CA TYR A 212 6.32 0.59 13.80
C TYR A 212 5.68 -0.50 14.64
N VAL A 213 4.68 -1.20 14.10
CA VAL A 213 3.85 -2.14 14.83
C VAL A 213 4.04 -3.56 14.30
N ALA A 214 4.45 -4.47 15.15
CA ALA A 214 4.56 -5.88 14.78
C ALA A 214 3.18 -6.52 14.60
N TYR A 215 3.04 -7.40 13.60
CA TYR A 215 1.83 -8.16 13.34
C TYR A 215 2.14 -9.60 12.89
N ASP A 216 1.14 -10.48 12.87
CA ASP A 216 1.29 -11.89 12.48
C ASP A 216 1.34 -12.06 10.95
N ARG A 217 2.56 -12.13 10.39
CA ARG A 217 2.79 -12.38 8.96
C ARG A 217 2.45 -13.81 8.55
N ASP A 218 2.54 -14.78 9.48
CA ASP A 218 2.11 -16.15 9.22
C ASP A 218 0.61 -16.22 8.95
N GLN A 219 -0.17 -15.41 9.66
CA GLN A 219 -1.59 -15.25 9.40
C GLN A 219 -1.84 -14.68 8.00
N VAL A 220 -1.07 -13.69 7.55
CA VAL A 220 -1.20 -13.16 6.20
C VAL A 220 -0.94 -14.24 5.15
N ARG A 221 0.12 -15.05 5.32
CA ARG A 221 0.41 -16.18 4.41
C ARG A 221 -0.72 -17.22 4.38
N ARG A 222 -1.32 -17.53 5.54
CA ARG A 222 -2.49 -18.42 5.59
C ARG A 222 -3.67 -17.82 4.81
N ILE A 223 -3.98 -16.55 5.01
CA ILE A 223 -5.04 -15.83 4.30
C ILE A 223 -4.85 -15.90 2.78
N TYR A 224 -3.63 -15.66 2.27
CA TYR A 224 -3.34 -15.73 0.84
C TYR A 224 -3.63 -17.10 0.23
N ARG A 225 -3.42 -18.19 1.00
CA ARG A 225 -3.73 -19.57 0.56
C ARG A 225 -5.21 -19.90 0.71
N GLU A 226 -5.78 -19.63 1.88
CA GLU A 226 -7.14 -20.04 2.24
C GLU A 226 -8.22 -19.31 1.43
N THR A 227 -7.94 -18.09 1.00
CA THR A 227 -8.84 -17.32 0.12
C THR A 227 -8.76 -17.73 -1.36
N GLY A 228 -7.77 -18.55 -1.75
CA GLY A 228 -7.50 -18.87 -3.15
C GLY A 228 -6.76 -17.76 -3.91
N PHE A 229 -6.40 -16.65 -3.27
CA PHE A 229 -5.72 -15.52 -3.92
C PHE A 229 -4.35 -15.90 -4.48
N LEU A 230 -3.60 -16.75 -3.77
CA LEU A 230 -2.29 -17.21 -4.21
C LEU A 230 -2.40 -18.02 -5.52
N GLU A 231 -3.43 -18.85 -5.65
CA GLU A 231 -3.70 -19.66 -6.85
C GLU A 231 -4.20 -18.77 -8.00
N ALA A 232 -5.22 -17.95 -7.75
CA ALA A 232 -5.86 -17.12 -8.77
C ALA A 232 -4.94 -16.03 -9.33
N GLY A 233 -4.12 -15.39 -8.49
CA GLY A 233 -3.17 -14.36 -8.89
C GLY A 233 -1.82 -14.90 -9.39
N GLY A 234 -1.59 -16.20 -9.26
CA GLY A 234 -0.40 -16.89 -9.78
C GLY A 234 0.91 -16.29 -9.27
N ILE A 235 1.88 -16.13 -10.17
CA ILE A 235 3.21 -15.59 -9.81
C ILE A 235 3.13 -14.20 -9.17
N VAL A 236 2.19 -13.37 -9.58
CA VAL A 236 2.03 -12.00 -9.04
C VAL A 236 1.69 -12.06 -7.55
N SER A 237 0.71 -12.88 -7.16
CA SER A 237 0.36 -13.07 -5.74
C SER A 237 1.49 -13.68 -4.92
N ALA A 238 2.30 -14.56 -5.52
CA ALA A 238 3.49 -15.10 -4.85
C ALA A 238 4.57 -14.03 -4.64
N LEU A 239 4.79 -13.15 -5.61
CA LEU A 239 5.71 -12.02 -5.46
C LEU A 239 5.22 -11.02 -4.41
N LEU A 240 3.91 -10.76 -4.33
CA LEU A 240 3.31 -9.94 -3.27
C LEU A 240 3.50 -10.58 -1.89
N ALA A 241 3.34 -11.89 -1.76
CA ALA A 241 3.63 -12.60 -0.52
C ALA A 241 5.12 -12.45 -0.13
N LEU A 242 6.02 -12.48 -1.11
CA LEU A 242 7.46 -12.27 -0.87
C LEU A 242 7.78 -10.82 -0.48
N GLU A 243 7.04 -9.82 -0.98
CA GLU A 243 7.16 -8.42 -0.54
C GLU A 243 6.84 -8.27 0.95
N ILE A 244 5.82 -8.98 1.45
CA ILE A 244 5.46 -9.01 2.89
C ILE A 244 6.61 -9.59 3.72
N GLU A 245 7.27 -10.64 3.24
CA GLU A 245 8.38 -11.28 3.96
C GLU A 245 9.65 -10.43 3.99
N THR A 246 9.94 -9.78 2.88
CA THR A 246 11.20 -9.05 2.70
C THR A 246 11.12 -7.59 3.10
N ALA A 247 9.91 -7.04 3.20
CA ALA A 247 9.66 -5.60 3.29
C ALA A 247 10.39 -4.82 2.18
N ARG A 248 10.40 -5.37 0.97
CA ARG A 248 11.03 -4.79 -0.21
C ARG A 248 10.14 -4.97 -1.42
N SER A 249 10.19 -4.02 -2.34
CA SER A 249 9.52 -4.17 -3.63
C SER A 249 10.18 -5.30 -4.43
N VAL A 250 9.41 -6.28 -4.83
CA VAL A 250 9.85 -7.46 -5.63
C VAL A 250 9.06 -7.55 -6.92
N LEU A 251 7.76 -7.28 -6.90
CA LEU A 251 6.88 -7.37 -8.07
C LEU A 251 7.31 -6.40 -9.18
N VAL A 252 7.54 -5.13 -8.88
CA VAL A 252 7.93 -4.14 -9.90
C VAL A 252 9.29 -4.48 -10.52
N PRO A 253 10.35 -4.80 -9.75
CA PRO A 253 11.59 -5.34 -10.30
C PRO A 253 11.40 -6.57 -11.18
N TYR A 254 10.52 -7.50 -10.81
CA TYR A 254 10.21 -8.67 -11.62
C TYR A 254 9.57 -8.28 -12.96
N LEU A 255 8.60 -7.37 -12.97
CA LEU A 255 7.95 -6.92 -14.20
C LEU A 255 8.94 -6.23 -15.14
N VAL A 256 9.82 -5.38 -14.63
CA VAL A 256 10.91 -4.78 -15.41
C VAL A 256 11.90 -5.83 -15.93
N TRP A 257 12.22 -6.83 -15.10
CA TRP A 257 13.14 -7.92 -15.45
C TRP A 257 12.60 -8.79 -16.57
N ILE A 258 11.30 -9.13 -16.55
CA ILE A 258 10.67 -9.98 -17.57
C ILE A 258 10.45 -9.20 -18.89
N GLU A 259 10.07 -7.91 -18.81
CA GLU A 259 9.92 -7.04 -19.98
C GLU A 259 11.23 -6.93 -20.77
N LYS A 260 12.36 -6.70 -20.10
CA LYS A 260 13.69 -6.64 -20.72
C LYS A 260 14.08 -7.94 -21.45
N ARG A 261 13.46 -9.05 -21.13
CA ARG A 261 13.67 -10.37 -21.75
C ARG A 261 12.63 -10.71 -22.81
N GLY A 262 11.69 -9.79 -23.10
CA GLY A 262 10.60 -10.02 -24.04
C GLY A 262 9.66 -11.16 -23.62
N GLY A 263 9.62 -11.46 -22.31
CA GLY A 263 8.82 -12.52 -21.74
C GLY A 263 7.47 -12.06 -21.21
N THR A 264 6.66 -13.02 -20.78
CA THR A 264 5.41 -12.80 -20.06
C THR A 264 5.51 -13.32 -18.64
N PRO A 265 4.85 -12.69 -17.64
CA PRO A 265 4.83 -13.17 -16.27
C PRO A 265 4.29 -14.60 -16.17
N GLY A 266 5.01 -15.48 -15.48
CA GLY A 266 4.59 -16.87 -15.31
C GLY A 266 5.56 -17.69 -14.46
N TRP A 267 5.07 -18.83 -13.96
CA TRP A 267 5.84 -19.71 -13.08
C TRP A 267 7.13 -20.28 -13.71
N SER A 268 7.21 -20.36 -15.03
CA SER A 268 8.42 -20.79 -15.75
C SER A 268 9.63 -19.89 -15.50
N THR A 269 9.40 -18.64 -15.09
CA THR A 269 10.46 -17.66 -14.83
C THR A 269 10.77 -17.48 -13.34
N TRP A 270 10.02 -18.15 -12.46
CA TRP A 270 10.08 -17.99 -11.01
C TRP A 270 11.47 -18.26 -10.42
N SER A 271 12.00 -19.46 -10.68
CA SER A 271 13.32 -19.86 -10.10
C SER A 271 14.43 -18.97 -10.60
N THR A 272 14.49 -18.73 -11.91
CA THR A 272 15.53 -17.87 -12.52
C THR A 272 15.52 -16.46 -11.95
N PHE A 273 14.34 -15.87 -11.81
CA PHE A 273 14.24 -14.53 -11.22
C PHE A 273 14.68 -14.53 -9.75
N LEU A 274 14.23 -15.49 -8.95
CA LEU A 274 14.58 -15.54 -7.54
C LEU A 274 16.08 -15.76 -7.32
N ASP A 275 16.71 -16.59 -8.13
CA ASP A 275 18.16 -16.85 -8.04
C ASP A 275 18.96 -15.60 -8.42
N GLU A 276 18.62 -14.93 -9.54
CA GLU A 276 19.26 -13.70 -9.97
C GLU A 276 19.03 -12.52 -9.00
N ALA A 277 17.85 -12.45 -8.38
CA ALA A 277 17.49 -11.40 -7.43
C ALA A 277 17.92 -11.69 -5.98
N GLY A 278 18.43 -12.90 -5.68
CA GLY A 278 18.87 -13.30 -4.34
C GLY A 278 17.72 -13.60 -3.36
N TRP A 279 16.52 -13.95 -3.85
CA TRP A 279 15.34 -14.21 -3.02
C TRP A 279 14.99 -15.70 -2.85
N ALA A 280 15.73 -16.62 -3.47
CA ALA A 280 15.39 -18.04 -3.50
C ALA A 280 15.29 -18.68 -2.11
N GLU A 281 16.21 -18.36 -1.20
CA GLU A 281 16.20 -18.87 0.18
C GLU A 281 15.04 -18.30 0.98
N THR A 282 14.80 -17.00 0.89
CA THR A 282 13.68 -16.32 1.59
C THR A 282 12.32 -16.87 1.14
N ALA A 283 12.11 -17.03 -0.17
CA ALA A 283 10.89 -17.62 -0.70
C ALA A 283 10.66 -19.05 -0.19
N ARG A 284 11.71 -19.86 -0.16
CA ARG A 284 11.66 -21.24 0.35
C ARG A 284 11.33 -21.27 1.84
N ALA A 285 11.99 -20.46 2.65
CA ALA A 285 11.74 -20.36 4.09
C ALA A 285 10.30 -19.93 4.41
N ALA A 286 9.72 -19.03 3.60
CA ALA A 286 8.34 -18.59 3.71
C ALA A 286 7.31 -19.58 3.13
N GLY A 287 7.76 -20.69 2.53
CA GLY A 287 6.88 -21.68 1.87
C GLY A 287 6.18 -21.11 0.63
N ILE A 288 6.81 -20.13 -0.03
CA ILE A 288 6.32 -19.53 -1.28
C ILE A 288 7.04 -20.22 -2.44
N HIS A 289 6.33 -21.02 -3.22
CA HIS A 289 6.88 -21.79 -4.32
C HIS A 289 5.89 -21.93 -5.47
N ALA A 290 6.39 -22.25 -6.64
CA ALA A 290 5.54 -22.61 -7.78
C ALA A 290 4.65 -23.81 -7.41
N PRO A 291 3.41 -23.86 -7.92
CA PRO A 291 2.56 -25.05 -7.76
C PRO A 291 3.32 -26.29 -8.23
N ARG A 292 3.16 -27.37 -7.52
CA ARG A 292 3.66 -28.66 -8.01
C ARG A 292 2.94 -28.94 -9.32
N SER A 293 3.67 -29.16 -10.42
CA SER A 293 3.04 -29.65 -11.64
C SER A 293 2.30 -30.94 -11.27
N SER A 294 1.01 -30.99 -11.51
CA SER A 294 0.23 -32.22 -11.46
C SER A 294 0.73 -33.12 -12.60
N ALA A 295 1.89 -33.73 -12.37
CA ALA A 295 2.32 -34.90 -13.14
C ALA A 295 1.53 -36.09 -12.63
N ASN A 296 0.27 -36.19 -13.04
CA ASN A 296 -0.47 -37.42 -13.02
C ASN A 296 -1.26 -37.52 -14.32
N GLY A 297 -0.72 -38.26 -15.20
CA GLY A 297 -1.16 -39.32 -16.02
C GLY A 297 -2.65 -39.33 -16.34
N ILE A 298 -2.95 -38.92 -17.56
CA ILE A 298 -4.05 -39.56 -18.27
C ILE A 298 -3.53 -40.98 -18.50
N GLU A 299 -3.92 -41.93 -17.64
CA GLU A 299 -3.96 -43.33 -18.02
C GLU A 299 -5.06 -43.48 -19.05
N GLU A 300 -4.67 -43.70 -20.30
CA GLU A 300 -5.54 -44.19 -21.35
C GLU A 300 -6.14 -45.53 -20.91
N HIS A 301 -7.44 -45.61 -20.82
CA HIS A 301 -8.22 -46.82 -20.93
C HIS A 301 -9.29 -46.68 -22.03
#